data_91aaeb2000e8899cda865af648f5b1d6
#
_entry.id   91aaeb2000e8899cda865af648f5b1d6
#
_cell.length_a   1.000
_cell.length_b   1.000
_cell.length_c   1.000
_cell.angle_alpha   90.00
_cell.angle_beta   90.00
_cell.angle_gamma   90.00
#
_symmetry.space_group_name_H-M   'P 1'
#
loop_
_entity.id
_entity.type
_entity.pdbx_description
1 polymer ?
#
loop_
_entity_poly.entity_id
_entity_poly.type
_entity_poly.pdbx_seq_one_letter_code
_entity_poly.pdbx_strand_id
1 'polypeptide(L)'
;MTGIHQGISDRTVTDALSYMIGTYIVKSGSEYTFIHDSILEVVAQHYGKDDPHQILRYMLSNFVANKVVVCIQISNDDLYIELNEDQYPMLANRLYEDILSLELYNVFMNRAFRHPQFMNVFIEILTKKPYSEFKELLLTTHTSSLKLGISTSIHSISTPSQFKSCLSFTQIP
;
A
#
# COMPACT_ATOMS: atom_id res chain seq x y z
N MET A 1 -19.40 -20.60 17.78
CA MET A 1 -18.67 -21.58 16.94
C MET A 1 -17.22 -21.18 16.93
N THR A 2 -16.36 -21.87 17.64
CA THR A 2 -14.92 -21.60 17.73
C THR A 2 -14.26 -22.21 16.51
N GLY A 3 -13.88 -21.38 15.54
CA GLY A 3 -13.10 -21.81 14.40
C GLY A 3 -11.71 -22.27 14.86
N ILE A 4 -11.44 -23.54 14.71
CA ILE A 4 -10.12 -24.13 14.92
C ILE A 4 -9.27 -23.64 13.76
N HIS A 5 -8.44 -22.61 13.98
CA HIS A 5 -7.30 -22.33 13.11
C HIS A 5 -6.33 -23.49 13.28
N GLN A 6 -6.46 -24.53 12.46
CA GLN A 6 -5.42 -25.52 12.30
C GLN A 6 -4.22 -24.79 11.68
N GLY A 7 -3.21 -24.52 12.49
CA GLY A 7 -1.94 -23.98 12.01
C GLY A 7 -1.38 -24.93 10.96
N ILE A 8 -1.25 -24.45 9.72
CA ILE A 8 -0.58 -25.18 8.65
C ILE A 8 0.86 -25.35 9.09
N SER A 9 1.37 -26.59 9.13
CA SER A 9 2.75 -26.82 9.53
C SER A 9 3.72 -26.33 8.46
N ASP A 10 4.89 -25.82 8.85
CA ASP A 10 5.95 -25.38 7.93
C ASP A 10 6.32 -26.47 6.92
N ARG A 11 6.24 -27.73 7.32
CA ARG A 11 6.47 -28.86 6.44
C ARG A 11 5.44 -28.96 5.33
N THR A 12 4.16 -28.75 5.64
CA THR A 12 3.08 -28.78 4.64
C THR A 12 3.25 -27.66 3.62
N VAL A 13 3.66 -26.47 4.06
CA VAL A 13 3.95 -25.34 3.17
C VAL A 13 5.16 -25.65 2.28
N THR A 14 6.24 -26.18 2.85
CA THR A 14 7.46 -26.55 2.10
C THR A 14 7.18 -27.62 1.06
N ASP A 15 6.39 -28.64 1.42
CA ASP A 15 6.01 -29.70 0.50
C ASP A 15 5.15 -29.15 -0.66
N ALA A 16 4.15 -28.30 -0.36
CA ALA A 16 3.33 -27.65 -1.38
C ALA A 16 4.17 -26.77 -2.34
N LEU A 17 5.07 -25.95 -1.80
CA LEU A 17 5.96 -25.13 -2.62
C LEU A 17 6.87 -26.00 -3.50
N SER A 18 7.32 -27.14 -3.01
CA SER A 18 8.17 -28.06 -3.78
C SER A 18 7.51 -28.57 -5.05
N TYR A 19 6.19 -28.80 -5.05
CA TYR A 19 5.44 -29.19 -6.24
C TYR A 19 5.27 -28.03 -7.25
N MET A 20 5.38 -26.79 -6.80
CA MET A 20 5.20 -25.61 -7.64
C MET A 20 6.51 -25.16 -8.31
N ILE A 21 7.68 -25.63 -7.79
CA ILE A 21 9.00 -25.28 -8.34
C ILE A 21 9.12 -25.72 -9.79
N GLY A 22 9.60 -24.82 -10.64
CA GLY A 22 9.81 -25.06 -12.08
C GLY A 22 8.57 -24.87 -12.94
N THR A 23 7.37 -24.88 -12.35
CA THR A 23 6.11 -24.62 -13.09
C THR A 23 5.57 -23.22 -12.82
N TYR A 24 5.51 -22.80 -11.56
CA TYR A 24 4.93 -21.54 -11.14
C TYR A 24 5.89 -20.65 -10.36
N ILE A 25 6.85 -21.26 -9.66
CA ILE A 25 7.83 -20.57 -8.83
C ILE A 25 9.25 -21.04 -9.11
N VAL A 26 10.20 -20.13 -8.83
CA VAL A 26 11.64 -20.42 -8.79
C VAL A 26 12.09 -20.31 -7.35
N LYS A 27 12.97 -21.20 -6.93
CA LYS A 27 13.65 -21.14 -5.64
C LYS A 27 15.09 -20.64 -5.84
N SER A 28 15.44 -19.56 -5.13
CA SER A 28 16.81 -19.03 -5.07
C SER A 28 17.26 -18.94 -3.61
N GLY A 29 18.12 -19.85 -3.19
CA GLY A 29 18.51 -19.97 -1.79
C GLY A 29 17.30 -20.33 -0.89
N SER A 30 16.96 -19.43 0.04
CA SER A 30 15.77 -19.55 0.92
C SER A 30 14.54 -18.87 0.38
N GLU A 31 14.63 -18.15 -0.74
CA GLU A 31 13.55 -17.34 -1.29
C GLU A 31 12.81 -18.06 -2.42
N TYR A 32 11.50 -17.80 -2.50
CA TYR A 32 10.63 -18.30 -3.55
C TYR A 32 10.06 -17.09 -4.31
N THR A 33 10.14 -17.14 -5.64
CA THR A 33 9.64 -16.07 -6.52
C THR A 33 8.75 -16.67 -7.59
N PHE A 34 7.65 -16.02 -7.94
CA PHE A 34 6.84 -16.43 -9.09
C PHE A 34 7.63 -16.28 -10.39
N ILE A 35 7.46 -17.23 -11.32
CA ILE A 35 8.13 -17.20 -12.64
C ILE A 35 7.62 -16.01 -13.46
N HIS A 36 6.35 -15.65 -13.31
CA HIS A 36 5.71 -14.53 -14.00
C HIS A 36 4.90 -13.68 -13.01
N ASP A 37 5.01 -12.36 -13.15
CA ASP A 37 4.26 -11.39 -12.33
C ASP A 37 2.75 -11.58 -12.44
N SER A 38 2.25 -12.01 -13.61
CA SER A 38 0.83 -12.30 -13.80
C SER A 38 0.30 -13.41 -12.90
N ILE A 39 1.14 -14.38 -12.53
CA ILE A 39 0.74 -15.44 -11.57
C ILE A 39 0.56 -14.82 -10.19
N LEU A 40 1.49 -13.96 -9.78
CA LEU A 40 1.38 -13.21 -8.53
C LEU A 40 0.10 -12.39 -8.51
N GLU A 41 -0.22 -11.68 -9.60
CA GLU A 41 -1.42 -10.85 -9.70
C GLU A 41 -2.71 -11.66 -9.55
N VAL A 42 -2.81 -12.80 -10.24
CA VAL A 42 -3.99 -13.69 -10.15
C VAL A 42 -4.15 -14.27 -8.74
N VAL A 43 -3.04 -14.75 -8.15
CA VAL A 43 -3.06 -15.29 -6.79
C VAL A 43 -3.44 -14.21 -5.79
N ALA A 44 -2.82 -13.04 -5.87
CA ALA A 44 -3.11 -11.92 -4.98
C ALA A 44 -4.56 -11.44 -5.12
N GLN A 45 -5.11 -11.37 -6.34
CA GLN A 45 -6.51 -11.03 -6.55
C GLN A 45 -7.46 -12.06 -5.93
N HIS A 46 -7.16 -13.35 -6.12
CA HIS A 46 -8.00 -14.41 -5.57
C HIS A 46 -8.05 -14.35 -4.04
N TYR A 47 -6.89 -14.28 -3.39
CA TYR A 47 -6.81 -14.19 -1.93
C TYR A 47 -7.25 -12.82 -1.40
N GLY A 48 -6.97 -11.76 -2.14
CA GLY A 48 -7.29 -10.39 -1.71
C GLY A 48 -8.78 -10.09 -1.65
N LYS A 49 -9.61 -10.84 -2.38
CA LYS A 49 -11.08 -10.75 -2.25
C LYS A 49 -11.57 -11.28 -0.91
N ASP A 50 -10.95 -12.35 -0.41
CA ASP A 50 -11.34 -13.00 0.83
C ASP A 50 -10.64 -12.37 2.05
N ASP A 51 -9.37 -11.99 1.92
CA ASP A 51 -8.57 -11.38 2.98
C ASP A 51 -7.68 -10.24 2.46
N PRO A 52 -8.24 -9.05 2.20
CA PRO A 52 -7.46 -7.89 1.75
C PRO A 52 -6.43 -7.42 2.78
N HIS A 53 -6.60 -7.76 4.06
CA HIS A 53 -5.63 -7.43 5.09
C HIS A 53 -4.26 -8.03 4.81
N GLN A 54 -4.19 -9.28 4.38
CA GLN A 54 -2.92 -9.94 4.05
C GLN A 54 -2.24 -9.25 2.86
N ILE A 55 -3.02 -8.87 1.85
CA ILE A 55 -2.51 -8.13 0.70
C ILE A 55 -1.91 -6.79 1.12
N LEU A 56 -2.64 -6.02 1.92
CA LEU A 56 -2.16 -4.72 2.39
C LEU A 56 -0.93 -4.84 3.30
N ARG A 57 -0.80 -5.94 4.03
CA ARG A 57 0.29 -6.17 4.96
C ARG A 57 1.58 -6.63 4.28
N TYR A 58 1.48 -7.50 3.28
CA TYR A 58 2.64 -8.21 2.74
C TYR A 58 3.04 -7.81 1.33
N MET A 59 2.15 -7.20 0.55
CA MET A 59 2.48 -6.79 -0.81
C MET A 59 3.30 -5.51 -0.83
N LEU A 60 4.12 -5.38 -1.86
CA LEU A 60 4.93 -4.18 -2.10
C LEU A 60 4.04 -2.95 -2.34
N SER A 61 4.52 -1.76 -1.98
CA SER A 61 3.79 -0.50 -2.12
C SER A 61 3.36 -0.23 -3.57
N ASN A 62 4.18 -0.58 -4.56
CA ASN A 62 3.83 -0.45 -5.97
C ASN A 62 2.67 -1.37 -6.38
N PHE A 63 2.59 -2.59 -5.82
CA PHE A 63 1.47 -3.49 -6.05
C PHE A 63 0.18 -2.90 -5.47
N VAL A 64 0.22 -2.46 -4.21
CA VAL A 64 -0.92 -1.81 -3.54
C VAL A 64 -1.40 -0.59 -4.33
N ALA A 65 -0.48 0.27 -4.80
CA ALA A 65 -0.81 1.46 -5.58
C ALA A 65 -1.54 1.15 -6.90
N ASN A 66 -1.16 0.04 -7.57
CA ASN A 66 -1.66 -0.29 -8.89
C ASN A 66 -2.85 -1.25 -8.88
N LYS A 67 -2.97 -2.11 -7.86
CA LYS A 67 -3.93 -3.23 -7.86
C LYS A 67 -5.00 -3.15 -6.77
N VAL A 68 -4.80 -2.33 -5.73
CA VAL A 68 -5.81 -2.12 -4.69
C VAL A 68 -6.58 -0.84 -4.99
N VAL A 69 -7.91 -0.96 -5.05
CA VAL A 69 -8.80 0.14 -5.43
C VAL A 69 -9.96 0.25 -4.45
N VAL A 70 -10.54 1.44 -4.38
CA VAL A 70 -11.77 1.72 -3.67
C VAL A 70 -12.81 2.15 -4.70
N CYS A 71 -13.98 1.54 -4.70
CA CYS A 71 -15.06 1.83 -5.64
C CYS A 71 -14.68 1.65 -7.12
N ILE A 72 -14.97 0.48 -7.68
CA ILE A 72 -14.69 0.17 -9.08
C ILE A 72 -15.78 0.76 -9.99
N GLN A 73 -15.39 1.73 -10.83
CA GLN A 73 -16.09 2.02 -12.09
C GLN A 73 -15.31 1.44 -13.29
N ILE A 74 -14.70 0.27 -13.14
CA ILE A 74 -13.70 -0.25 -14.08
C ILE A 74 -14.25 -1.50 -14.77
N SER A 75 -13.84 -1.73 -16.02
CA SER A 75 -14.19 -2.90 -16.81
C SER A 75 -13.83 -4.21 -16.11
N ASN A 76 -14.64 -5.25 -16.33
CA ASN A 76 -14.48 -6.57 -15.70
C ASN A 76 -13.17 -7.31 -16.04
N ASP A 77 -12.32 -6.74 -16.89
CA ASP A 77 -11.10 -7.39 -17.40
C ASP A 77 -9.84 -7.13 -16.54
N ASP A 78 -9.93 -6.19 -15.59
CA ASP A 78 -8.78 -5.82 -14.78
C ASP A 78 -8.72 -6.61 -13.46
N LEU A 79 -7.54 -7.12 -13.14
CA LEU A 79 -7.25 -7.85 -11.90
C LEU A 79 -7.04 -6.85 -10.74
N TYR A 80 -8.13 -6.31 -10.20
CA TYR A 80 -8.10 -5.43 -9.04
C TYR A 80 -8.63 -6.10 -7.78
N ILE A 81 -8.14 -5.62 -6.63
CA ILE A 81 -8.64 -5.96 -5.31
C ILE A 81 -9.43 -4.74 -4.83
N GLU A 82 -10.75 -4.88 -4.84
CA GLU A 82 -11.66 -3.83 -4.38
C GLU A 82 -11.84 -3.88 -2.87
N LEU A 83 -11.69 -2.72 -2.24
CA LEU A 83 -11.93 -2.54 -0.82
C LEU A 83 -13.31 -1.91 -0.57
N ASN A 84 -14.03 -2.45 0.40
CA ASN A 84 -15.25 -1.87 0.92
C ASN A 84 -14.95 -0.71 1.88
N GLU A 85 -15.95 0.12 2.20
CA GLU A 85 -15.80 1.30 3.05
C GLU A 85 -15.28 0.98 4.46
N ASP A 86 -15.64 -0.15 5.04
CA ASP A 86 -15.15 -0.63 6.33
C ASP A 86 -13.65 -0.97 6.33
N GLN A 87 -13.08 -1.21 5.15
CA GLN A 87 -11.66 -1.54 4.95
C GLN A 87 -10.80 -0.29 4.63
N TYR A 88 -11.41 0.87 4.38
CA TYR A 88 -10.67 2.10 4.09
C TYR A 88 -9.65 2.50 5.17
N PRO A 89 -9.95 2.36 6.48
CA PRO A 89 -8.97 2.65 7.52
C PRO A 89 -7.72 1.78 7.43
N MET A 90 -7.85 0.55 6.94
CA MET A 90 -6.74 -0.37 6.77
C MET A 90 -5.81 0.09 5.64
N LEU A 91 -6.35 0.42 4.47
CA LEU A 91 -5.58 0.99 3.37
C LEU A 91 -4.93 2.33 3.78
N ALA A 92 -5.66 3.19 4.48
CA ALA A 92 -5.16 4.47 4.92
C ALA A 92 -3.97 4.35 5.91
N ASN A 93 -4.02 3.39 6.84
CA ASN A 93 -2.88 3.09 7.70
C ASN A 93 -1.69 2.53 6.91
N ARG A 94 -1.93 1.64 5.94
CA ARG A 94 -0.87 1.13 5.07
C ARG A 94 -0.19 2.25 4.28
N LEU A 95 -0.96 3.14 3.65
CA LEU A 95 -0.40 4.28 2.92
C LEU A 95 0.36 5.25 3.85
N TYR A 96 -0.06 5.37 5.10
CA TYR A 96 0.70 6.11 6.11
C TYR A 96 2.06 5.46 6.39
N GLU A 97 2.13 4.14 6.56
CA GLU A 97 3.37 3.39 6.72
C GLU A 97 4.27 3.54 5.48
N ASP A 98 3.70 3.52 4.29
CA ASP A 98 4.42 3.76 3.04
C ASP A 98 4.99 5.20 2.97
N ILE A 99 4.28 6.21 3.50
CA ILE A 99 4.81 7.57 3.65
C ILE A 99 6.04 7.57 4.57
N LEU A 100 5.95 6.93 5.73
CA LEU A 100 7.07 6.84 6.67
C LEU A 100 8.28 6.10 6.08
N SER A 101 8.03 5.15 5.16
CA SER A 101 9.07 4.42 4.42
C SER A 101 9.58 5.15 3.19
N LEU A 102 9.16 6.41 2.95
CA LEU A 102 9.53 7.24 1.80
C LEU A 102 9.06 6.72 0.43
N GLU A 103 8.07 5.83 0.41
CA GLU A 103 7.42 5.32 -0.81
C GLU A 103 6.39 6.32 -1.39
N LEU A 104 6.73 7.61 -1.37
CA LEU A 104 5.82 8.72 -1.66
C LEU A 104 5.18 8.63 -3.04
N TYR A 105 5.95 8.20 -4.05
CA TYR A 105 5.42 8.04 -5.41
C TYR A 105 4.25 7.06 -5.45
N ASN A 106 4.41 5.89 -4.85
CA ASN A 106 3.40 4.84 -4.80
C ASN A 106 2.16 5.30 -4.02
N VAL A 107 2.35 6.05 -2.94
CA VAL A 107 1.25 6.63 -2.16
C VAL A 107 0.43 7.60 -3.00
N PHE A 108 1.06 8.62 -3.60
CA PHE A 108 0.35 9.66 -4.34
C PHE A 108 -0.24 9.19 -5.67
N MET A 109 0.30 8.13 -6.25
CA MET A 109 -0.26 7.50 -7.45
C MET A 109 -1.42 6.55 -7.16
N ASN A 110 -1.72 6.25 -5.89
CA ASN A 110 -2.81 5.38 -5.53
C ASN A 110 -4.17 5.98 -5.93
N ARG A 111 -4.95 5.23 -6.70
CA ARG A 111 -6.24 5.68 -7.23
C ARG A 111 -7.29 5.94 -6.15
N ALA A 112 -7.12 5.36 -4.95
CA ALA A 112 -8.03 5.57 -3.82
C ALA A 112 -8.17 7.05 -3.44
N PHE A 113 -7.14 7.88 -3.66
CA PHE A 113 -7.21 9.31 -3.39
C PHE A 113 -8.19 10.09 -4.27
N ARG A 114 -8.65 9.50 -5.38
CA ARG A 114 -9.72 10.08 -6.22
C ARG A 114 -11.10 9.90 -5.61
N HIS A 115 -11.23 9.04 -4.59
CA HIS A 115 -12.49 8.76 -3.93
C HIS A 115 -12.67 9.65 -2.69
N PRO A 116 -13.67 10.55 -2.64
CA PRO A 116 -13.79 11.53 -1.56
C PRO A 116 -13.95 10.92 -0.17
N GLN A 117 -14.70 9.81 -0.05
CA GLN A 117 -14.89 9.14 1.25
C GLN A 117 -13.57 8.56 1.75
N PHE A 118 -12.77 7.93 0.89
CA PHE A 118 -11.46 7.44 1.27
C PHE A 118 -10.54 8.58 1.70
N MET A 119 -10.53 9.69 0.95
CA MET A 119 -9.73 10.87 1.29
C MET A 119 -10.06 11.40 2.68
N ASN A 120 -11.34 11.45 3.04
CA ASN A 120 -11.77 11.87 4.38
C ASN A 120 -11.22 10.95 5.46
N VAL A 121 -11.32 9.63 5.27
CA VAL A 121 -10.77 8.63 6.20
C VAL A 121 -9.25 8.78 6.33
N PHE A 122 -8.55 8.97 5.22
CA PHE A 122 -7.10 9.14 5.22
C PHE A 122 -6.68 10.42 5.99
N ILE A 123 -7.33 11.56 5.74
CA ILE A 123 -7.09 12.81 6.46
C ILE A 123 -7.37 12.64 7.96
N GLU A 124 -8.45 11.96 8.32
CA GLU A 124 -8.78 11.68 9.72
C GLU A 124 -7.67 10.88 10.41
N ILE A 125 -7.15 9.84 9.75
CA ILE A 125 -6.05 9.05 10.29
C ILE A 125 -4.79 9.90 10.43
N LEU A 126 -4.42 10.67 9.40
CA LEU A 126 -3.26 11.54 9.45
C LEU A 126 -3.34 12.57 10.60
N THR A 127 -4.52 13.13 10.85
CA THR A 127 -4.70 14.13 11.92
C THR A 127 -4.58 13.54 13.33
N LYS A 128 -4.74 12.22 13.48
CA LYS A 128 -4.56 11.51 14.75
C LYS A 128 -3.10 11.11 15.03
N LYS A 129 -2.24 11.17 14.00
CA LYS A 129 -0.82 10.80 14.14
C LYS A 129 -0.01 11.92 14.78
N PRO A 130 1.02 11.59 15.58
CA PRO A 130 1.85 12.60 16.24
C PRO A 130 2.65 13.41 15.21
N TYR A 131 2.65 14.73 15.38
CA TYR A 131 3.39 15.63 14.49
C TYR A 131 4.90 15.34 14.45
N SER A 132 5.47 14.78 15.52
CA SER A 132 6.88 14.41 15.58
C SER A 132 7.31 13.45 14.47
N GLU A 133 6.47 12.48 14.10
CA GLU A 133 6.76 11.52 13.03
C GLU A 133 6.84 12.21 11.65
N PHE A 134 5.93 13.14 11.38
CA PHE A 134 5.96 13.93 10.15
C PHE A 134 7.15 14.90 10.10
N LYS A 135 7.52 15.47 11.23
CA LYS A 135 8.67 16.37 11.32
C LYS A 135 9.96 15.66 10.95
N GLU A 136 10.18 14.45 11.46
CA GLU A 136 11.35 13.65 11.11
C GLU A 136 11.38 13.31 9.63
N LEU A 137 10.25 12.90 9.06
CA LEU A 137 10.11 12.62 7.64
C LEU A 137 10.48 13.83 6.78
N LEU A 138 9.93 15.00 7.10
CA LEU A 138 10.21 16.25 6.37
C LEU A 138 11.68 16.66 6.46
N LEU A 139 12.31 16.48 7.62
CA LEU A 139 13.74 16.77 7.81
C LEU A 139 14.60 15.79 6.99
N THR A 140 14.24 14.51 6.96
CA THR A 140 14.96 13.48 6.20
C THR A 140 14.86 13.72 4.70
N THR A 141 13.69 14.05 4.19
CA THR A 141 13.49 14.38 2.77
C THR A 141 14.22 15.64 2.34
N HIS A 142 14.22 16.67 3.20
CA HIS A 142 14.93 17.92 2.93
C HIS A 142 16.44 17.72 2.85
N THR A 143 17.03 16.94 3.76
CA THR A 143 18.48 16.63 3.73
C THR A 143 18.87 15.77 2.53
N SER A 144 18.01 14.86 2.09
CA SER A 144 18.23 14.05 0.88
C SER A 144 18.12 14.88 -0.39
N SER A 145 17.17 15.79 -0.49
CA SER A 145 16.99 16.72 -1.61
C SER A 145 18.16 17.70 -1.75
N LEU A 146 18.71 18.17 -0.65
CA LEU A 146 19.92 19.03 -0.65
C LEU A 146 21.15 18.28 -1.19
N LYS A 147 21.30 17.00 -0.87
CA LYS A 147 22.39 16.16 -1.39
C LYS A 147 22.27 15.91 -2.89
N LEU A 148 21.06 15.92 -3.45
CA LEU A 148 20.79 15.75 -4.88
C LEU A 148 20.78 17.06 -5.65
N GLY A 149 21.05 18.21 -5.03
CA GLY A 149 21.09 19.52 -5.68
C GLY A 149 19.72 20.01 -6.21
N ILE A 150 18.62 19.38 -5.81
CA ILE A 150 17.28 19.78 -6.20
C ILE A 150 16.79 20.80 -5.17
N SER A 151 16.83 22.09 -5.56
CA SER A 151 16.26 23.18 -4.75
C SER A 151 14.74 23.18 -4.85
N THR A 152 14.08 22.40 -4.01
CA THR A 152 12.64 22.54 -3.78
C THR A 152 12.43 23.48 -2.60
N SER A 153 11.85 24.64 -2.90
CA SER A 153 11.48 25.64 -1.89
C SER A 153 10.27 25.11 -1.10
N ILE A 154 10.53 24.27 -0.11
CA ILE A 154 9.51 23.87 0.87
C ILE A 154 9.51 24.95 1.94
N HIS A 155 8.66 25.98 1.78
CA HIS A 155 8.38 26.93 2.85
C HIS A 155 7.76 26.18 4.03
N SER A 156 8.31 26.47 5.21
CA SER A 156 8.00 25.91 6.53
C SER A 156 6.51 25.59 6.75
N ILE A 157 6.15 24.31 6.64
CA ILE A 157 4.87 23.80 7.12
C ILE A 157 4.99 23.68 8.63
N SER A 158 4.53 24.68 9.36
CA SER A 158 4.67 24.73 10.82
C SER A 158 3.44 24.27 11.59
N THR A 159 2.31 24.01 10.92
CA THR A 159 1.05 23.64 11.59
C THR A 159 0.24 22.58 10.81
N PRO A 160 -0.56 21.75 11.50
CA PRO A 160 -1.45 20.77 10.86
C PRO A 160 -2.48 21.39 9.90
N SER A 161 -2.84 22.67 10.07
CA SER A 161 -3.75 23.40 9.19
C SER A 161 -3.12 23.67 7.82
N GLN A 162 -1.82 23.89 7.75
CA GLN A 162 -1.09 24.12 6.50
C GLN A 162 -0.95 22.82 5.70
N PHE A 163 -0.86 21.67 6.36
CA PHE A 163 -0.84 20.37 5.69
C PHE A 163 -2.18 20.08 4.97
N LYS A 164 -3.31 20.44 5.60
CA LYS A 164 -4.64 20.34 4.96
C LYS A 164 -4.76 21.19 3.69
N SER A 165 -4.16 22.37 3.66
CA SER A 165 -4.20 23.25 2.47
C SER A 165 -3.34 22.69 1.32
N CYS A 166 -2.24 22.01 1.60
CA CYS A 166 -1.43 21.35 0.57
C CYS A 166 -2.15 20.17 -0.10
N LEU A 167 -2.95 19.41 0.65
CA LEU A 167 -3.71 18.27 0.12
C LEU A 167 -4.94 18.70 -0.69
N SER A 168 -5.47 19.91 -0.50
CA SER A 168 -6.63 20.43 -1.25
C SER A 168 -6.30 20.90 -2.68
N PHE A 169 -5.04 20.97 -3.08
CA PHE A 169 -4.62 21.43 -4.41
C PHE A 169 -4.59 20.34 -5.49
N THR A 170 -4.94 19.09 -5.20
CA THR A 170 -4.93 18.00 -6.19
C THR A 170 -6.26 17.80 -6.93
N GLN A 171 -7.16 18.77 -6.96
CA GLN A 171 -8.24 18.79 -7.96
C GLN A 171 -7.69 19.35 -9.29
N ILE A 172 -7.03 18.49 -10.05
CA ILE A 172 -6.74 18.73 -11.47
C ILE A 172 -7.97 18.27 -12.26
N PRO A 173 -8.45 19.07 -13.22
CA PRO A 173 -9.65 18.82 -13.99
C PRO A 173 -9.58 17.57 -14.85
#